data_0e5ce2877ff1c09a2d99612e53d4ee2f
#
_entry.id   0e5ce2877ff1c09a2d99612e53d4ee2f
#
_cell.length_a   1.000
_cell.length_b   1.000
_cell.length_c   1.000
_cell.angle_alpha   90.00
_cell.angle_beta   90.00
_cell.angle_gamma   90.00
#
_symmetry.space_group_name_H-M   'P 1'
#
loop_
_entity.id
_entity.type
_entity.pdbx_description
1 polymer ?
#
loop_
_entity_poly.entity_id
_entity_poly.type
_entity_poly.pdbx_seq_one_letter_code
_entity_poly.pdbx_strand_id
1 'polypeptide(L)'
;MTIREFQESDQKTVEEIFALYWTDQEFLKELSNELQLYVKKTTKKDSGFFVATENSEILGIVGFRKLTDYLRPYALTNNPVEFYVIAVKYKRRSIGKTLKLKLIEEVRKFGFTEILLYSPNSHSESWCFHDKLGFEKVGEVTPPDDDIGQVWRKIL
;
A
#
# COMPACT_ATOMS: atom_id res chain seq x y z
N MET A 1 -5.09 4.56 -19.13
CA MET A 1 -5.16 4.48 -17.67
C MET A 1 -4.42 5.64 -17.05
N THR A 2 -5.06 6.32 -16.11
CA THR A 2 -4.49 7.47 -15.40
C THR A 2 -4.38 7.14 -13.92
N ILE A 3 -3.34 7.63 -13.26
CA ILE A 3 -3.20 7.50 -11.80
C ILE A 3 -3.25 8.89 -11.20
N ARG A 4 -4.11 9.05 -10.21
CA ARG A 4 -4.30 10.31 -9.50
C ARG A 4 -4.47 10.08 -8.01
N GLU A 5 -4.38 11.15 -7.24
CA GLU A 5 -4.61 11.12 -5.81
C GLU A 5 -6.06 10.70 -5.51
N PHE A 6 -6.24 9.95 -4.42
CA PHE A 6 -7.54 9.55 -3.91
C PHE A 6 -8.36 10.77 -3.48
N GLN A 7 -9.64 10.78 -3.80
CA GLN A 7 -10.61 11.81 -3.43
C GLN A 7 -11.76 11.20 -2.62
N GLU A 8 -12.44 12.02 -1.83
CA GLU A 8 -13.56 11.57 -1.01
C GLU A 8 -14.64 10.83 -1.81
N SER A 9 -14.93 11.32 -3.02
CA SER A 9 -15.92 10.69 -3.91
C SER A 9 -15.55 9.26 -4.36
N ASP A 10 -14.30 8.85 -4.20
CA ASP A 10 -13.83 7.50 -4.55
C ASP A 10 -14.11 6.46 -3.45
N GLN A 11 -14.45 6.91 -2.24
CA GLN A 11 -14.52 6.09 -1.03
C GLN A 11 -15.31 4.80 -1.23
N LYS A 12 -16.54 4.90 -1.68
CA LYS A 12 -17.43 3.75 -1.84
C LYS A 12 -16.87 2.70 -2.79
N THR A 13 -16.39 3.13 -3.95
CA THR A 13 -15.84 2.21 -4.97
C THR A 13 -14.56 1.55 -4.48
N VAL A 14 -13.71 2.29 -3.78
CA VAL A 14 -12.47 1.75 -3.21
C VAL A 14 -12.78 0.71 -2.12
N GLU A 15 -13.77 0.96 -1.27
CA GLU A 15 -14.21 -0.01 -0.26
C GLU A 15 -14.73 -1.30 -0.90
N GLU A 16 -15.44 -1.21 -2.01
CA GLU A 16 -15.88 -2.38 -2.79
C GLU A 16 -14.69 -3.18 -3.33
N ILE A 17 -13.63 -2.50 -3.78
CA ILE A 17 -12.39 -3.15 -4.26
C ILE A 17 -11.67 -3.84 -3.10
N PHE A 18 -11.56 -3.20 -1.94
CA PHE A 18 -10.98 -3.82 -0.75
C PHE A 18 -11.70 -5.11 -0.36
N ALA A 19 -13.03 -5.12 -0.46
CA ALA A 19 -13.85 -6.29 -0.12
C ALA A 19 -13.60 -7.49 -1.05
N LEU A 20 -12.94 -7.31 -2.19
CA LEU A 20 -12.51 -8.42 -3.05
C LEU A 20 -11.33 -9.20 -2.45
N TYR A 21 -10.57 -8.59 -1.54
CA TYR A 21 -9.34 -9.16 -0.99
C TYR A 21 -9.41 -9.50 0.50
N TRP A 22 -10.22 -8.79 1.26
CA TRP A 22 -10.30 -8.94 2.72
C TRP A 22 -11.74 -9.18 3.16
N THR A 23 -11.91 -10.16 4.03
CA THR A 23 -13.21 -10.50 4.63
C THR A 23 -13.32 -10.07 6.09
N ASP A 24 -12.21 -9.76 6.73
CA ASP A 24 -12.15 -9.27 8.11
C ASP A 24 -12.77 -7.87 8.20
N GLN A 25 -13.90 -7.76 8.87
CA GLN A 25 -14.66 -6.51 8.99
C GLN A 25 -13.89 -5.43 9.77
N GLU A 26 -13.10 -5.82 10.77
CA GLU A 26 -12.28 -4.89 11.55
C GLU A 26 -11.20 -4.26 10.66
N PHE A 27 -10.54 -5.07 9.83
CA PHE A 27 -9.54 -4.58 8.89
C PHE A 27 -10.14 -3.66 7.82
N LEU A 28 -11.29 -4.03 7.27
CA LEU A 28 -12.00 -3.20 6.28
C LEU A 28 -12.40 -1.85 6.88
N LYS A 29 -12.84 -1.84 8.14
CA LYS A 29 -13.17 -0.62 8.87
C LYS A 29 -11.94 0.26 9.08
N GLU A 30 -10.81 -0.35 9.44
CA GLU A 30 -9.53 0.36 9.57
C GLU A 30 -9.14 1.04 8.26
N LEU A 31 -9.20 0.31 7.13
CA LEU A 31 -8.90 0.87 5.81
C LEU A 31 -9.81 2.06 5.48
N SER A 32 -11.11 1.93 5.73
CA SER A 32 -12.08 3.01 5.49
C SER A 32 -11.78 4.24 6.33
N ASN A 33 -11.42 4.05 7.60
CA ASN A 33 -11.07 5.14 8.51
C ASN A 33 -9.78 5.85 8.05
N GLU A 34 -8.77 5.11 7.61
CA GLU A 34 -7.52 5.68 7.09
C GLU A 34 -7.76 6.55 5.85
N LEU A 35 -8.63 6.12 4.95
CA LEU A 35 -9.01 6.91 3.78
C LEU A 35 -9.70 8.23 4.18
N GLN A 36 -10.62 8.17 5.14
CA GLN A 36 -11.32 9.35 5.65
C GLN A 36 -10.36 10.34 6.34
N LEU A 37 -9.44 9.82 7.15
CA LEU A 37 -8.41 10.64 7.78
C LEU A 37 -7.52 11.31 6.75
N TYR A 38 -7.15 10.59 5.70
CA TYR A 38 -6.31 11.12 4.63
C TYR A 38 -6.96 12.32 3.92
N VAL A 39 -8.25 12.24 3.56
CA VAL A 39 -8.90 13.36 2.88
C VAL A 39 -9.08 14.60 3.77
N LYS A 40 -9.06 14.43 5.09
CA LYS A 40 -9.17 15.52 6.07
C LYS A 40 -7.84 16.17 6.41
N LYS A 41 -6.71 15.55 6.06
CA LYS A 41 -5.38 16.09 6.37
C LYS A 41 -5.09 17.34 5.55
N THR A 42 -4.59 18.38 6.22
CA THR A 42 -4.10 19.59 5.57
C THR A 42 -2.66 19.43 5.08
N THR A 43 -1.88 18.52 5.71
CA THR A 43 -0.50 18.21 5.35
C THR A 43 -0.37 16.71 5.11
N LYS A 44 -0.08 16.32 3.86
CA LYS A 44 -0.02 14.92 3.42
C LYS A 44 1.43 14.49 3.22
N LYS A 45 2.25 14.54 4.29
CA LYS A 45 3.69 14.24 4.20
C LYS A 45 4.08 12.81 4.54
N ASP A 46 3.27 12.10 5.32
CA ASP A 46 3.59 10.78 5.85
C ASP A 46 2.62 9.69 5.42
N SER A 47 1.63 10.02 4.61
CA SER A 47 0.69 9.07 4.03
C SER A 47 0.18 9.55 2.68
N GLY A 48 -0.21 8.62 1.83
CA GLY A 48 -0.77 8.95 0.52
C GLY A 48 -1.52 7.77 -0.06
N PHE A 49 -2.58 8.07 -0.81
CA PHE A 49 -3.37 7.07 -1.53
C PHE A 49 -3.57 7.54 -2.97
N PHE A 50 -3.36 6.63 -3.91
CA PHE A 50 -3.50 6.90 -5.33
C PHE A 50 -4.42 5.86 -5.96
N VAL A 51 -5.30 6.30 -6.85
CA VAL A 51 -6.21 5.43 -7.59
C VAL A 51 -5.85 5.40 -9.07
N ALA A 52 -6.00 4.23 -9.67
CA ALA A 52 -5.91 4.05 -11.12
C ALA A 52 -7.30 4.14 -11.71
N THR A 53 -7.45 4.96 -12.75
CA THR A 53 -8.74 5.16 -13.43
C THR A 53 -8.61 4.96 -14.93
N GLU A 54 -9.68 4.48 -15.56
CA GLU A 54 -9.79 4.37 -17.02
C GLU A 54 -11.27 4.53 -17.38
N ASN A 55 -11.57 5.45 -18.31
CA ASN A 55 -12.94 5.76 -18.72
C ASN A 55 -13.87 6.03 -17.52
N SER A 56 -13.38 6.83 -16.56
CA SER A 56 -14.07 7.18 -15.31
C SER A 56 -14.31 6.02 -14.35
N GLU A 57 -13.82 4.82 -14.64
CA GLU A 57 -13.87 3.67 -13.74
C GLU A 57 -12.62 3.62 -12.88
N ILE A 58 -12.79 3.36 -11.57
CA ILE A 58 -11.68 3.12 -10.66
C ILE A 58 -11.28 1.65 -10.76
N LEU A 59 -10.02 1.39 -11.10
CA LEU A 59 -9.49 0.06 -11.35
C LEU A 59 -8.65 -0.48 -10.19
N GLY A 60 -8.24 0.37 -9.27
CA GLY A 60 -7.42 -0.04 -8.15
C GLY A 60 -6.94 1.12 -7.31
N ILE A 61 -6.32 0.78 -6.19
CA ILE A 61 -5.79 1.73 -5.22
C ILE A 61 -4.46 1.22 -4.67
N VAL A 62 -3.58 2.14 -4.32
CA VAL A 62 -2.32 1.88 -3.60
C VAL A 62 -2.15 2.94 -2.53
N GLY A 63 -1.57 2.57 -1.39
CA GLY A 63 -1.33 3.51 -0.31
C GLY A 63 -0.01 3.28 0.40
N PHE A 64 0.57 4.37 0.91
CA PHE A 64 1.67 4.34 1.85
C PHE A 64 1.29 5.08 3.12
N ARG A 65 1.96 4.76 4.21
CA ARG A 65 1.75 5.41 5.51
C ARG A 65 3.06 5.49 6.28
N LYS A 66 3.03 6.25 7.38
CA LYS A 66 4.13 6.29 8.33
C LYS A 66 4.47 4.88 8.80
N LEU A 67 5.77 4.58 8.91
CA LEU A 67 6.26 3.26 9.29
C LEU A 67 5.73 2.85 10.67
N THR A 68 5.16 1.65 10.74
CA THR A 68 4.72 1.03 12.00
C THR A 68 5.90 0.49 12.81
N ASP A 69 5.72 0.40 14.13
CA ASP A 69 6.81 0.04 15.04
C ASP A 69 7.35 -1.37 14.79
N TYR A 70 6.50 -2.33 14.39
CA TYR A 70 6.96 -3.70 14.14
C TYR A 70 7.83 -3.83 12.88
N LEU A 71 7.80 -2.88 11.97
CA LEU A 71 8.67 -2.85 10.78
C LEU A 71 9.97 -2.07 11.02
N ARG A 72 10.00 -1.22 12.02
CA ARG A 72 11.15 -0.36 12.30
C ARG A 72 12.48 -1.10 12.46
N PRO A 73 12.56 -2.29 13.09
CA PRO A 73 13.82 -3.02 13.19
C PRO A 73 14.47 -3.41 11.85
N TYR A 74 13.69 -3.41 10.76
CA TYR A 74 14.17 -3.78 9.42
C TYR A 74 14.61 -2.56 8.60
N ALA A 75 14.44 -1.35 9.12
CA ALA A 75 14.84 -0.13 8.44
C ALA A 75 16.36 0.04 8.50
N LEU A 76 16.97 0.40 7.36
CA LEU A 76 18.40 0.65 7.25
C LEU A 76 18.74 2.14 7.16
N THR A 77 17.80 2.97 6.76
CA THR A 77 18.00 4.39 6.55
C THR A 77 17.20 5.20 7.58
N ASN A 78 17.39 6.50 7.57
CA ASN A 78 16.82 7.40 8.58
C ASN A 78 15.42 7.94 8.23
N ASN A 79 14.92 7.67 7.03
CA ASN A 79 13.59 8.18 6.63
C ASN A 79 12.78 7.11 5.87
N PRO A 80 12.46 5.99 6.55
CA PRO A 80 11.66 4.91 5.95
C PRO A 80 10.17 5.25 5.92
N VAL A 81 9.45 4.61 4.99
CA VAL A 81 8.00 4.68 4.88
C VAL A 81 7.44 3.27 4.67
N GLU A 82 6.19 3.05 5.03
CA GLU A 82 5.53 1.77 4.84
C GLU A 82 4.67 1.76 3.59
N PHE A 83 4.88 0.76 2.73
CA PHE A 83 3.90 0.39 1.72
C PHE A 83 2.73 -0.29 2.44
N TYR A 84 1.57 0.37 2.44
CA TYR A 84 0.46 -0.03 3.31
C TYR A 84 -0.48 -1.04 2.64
N VAL A 85 -1.01 -0.69 1.48
CA VAL A 85 -2.06 -1.47 0.83
C VAL A 85 -2.00 -1.33 -0.68
N ILE A 86 -2.38 -2.39 -1.37
CA ILE A 86 -2.66 -2.38 -2.80
C ILE A 86 -3.82 -3.32 -3.08
N ALA A 87 -4.76 -2.87 -3.90
CA ALA A 87 -5.89 -3.69 -4.34
C ALA A 87 -6.29 -3.28 -5.75
N VAL A 88 -6.57 -4.25 -6.60
CA VAL A 88 -6.97 -4.03 -7.99
C VAL A 88 -8.28 -4.75 -8.29
N LYS A 89 -9.12 -4.11 -9.10
CA LYS A 89 -10.41 -4.69 -9.51
C LYS A 89 -10.22 -5.87 -10.46
N TYR A 90 -9.26 -5.77 -11.36
CA TYR A 90 -8.97 -6.80 -12.35
C TYR A 90 -7.51 -7.23 -12.25
N LYS A 91 -7.29 -8.51 -12.01
CA LYS A 91 -5.94 -9.09 -11.95
C LYS A 91 -5.33 -9.24 -13.35
N ARG A 92 -4.01 -9.30 -13.43
CA ARG A 92 -3.22 -9.58 -14.65
C ARG A 92 -3.38 -8.54 -15.77
N ARG A 93 -3.73 -7.31 -15.44
CA ARG A 93 -3.80 -6.18 -16.39
C ARG A 93 -2.74 -5.12 -16.12
N SER A 94 -1.69 -5.47 -15.40
CA SER A 94 -0.57 -4.58 -15.03
C SER A 94 -0.98 -3.36 -14.17
N ILE A 95 -2.22 -3.30 -13.69
CA ILE A 95 -2.73 -2.20 -12.88
C ILE A 95 -1.93 -2.10 -11.57
N GLY A 96 -1.75 -3.21 -10.88
CA GLY A 96 -0.99 -3.25 -9.63
C GLY A 96 0.46 -2.82 -9.80
N LYS A 97 1.13 -3.26 -10.87
CA LYS A 97 2.49 -2.85 -11.19
C LYS A 97 2.57 -1.33 -11.40
N THR A 98 1.65 -0.78 -12.19
CA THR A 98 1.63 0.66 -12.51
C THR A 98 1.37 1.48 -11.25
N LEU A 99 0.44 1.05 -10.40
CA LEU A 99 0.15 1.70 -9.10
C LEU A 99 1.38 1.67 -8.18
N LYS A 100 2.04 0.53 -8.06
CA LYS A 100 3.21 0.39 -7.18
C LYS A 100 4.39 1.24 -7.66
N LEU A 101 4.63 1.29 -8.96
CA LEU A 101 5.67 2.15 -9.55
C LEU A 101 5.37 3.64 -9.30
N LYS A 102 4.10 4.02 -9.41
CA LYS A 102 3.68 5.40 -9.10
C LYS A 102 3.91 5.72 -7.63
N LEU A 103 3.57 4.82 -6.72
CA LEU A 103 3.82 5.01 -5.30
C LEU A 103 5.31 5.18 -5.02
N ILE A 104 6.17 4.36 -5.61
CA ILE A 104 7.63 4.48 -5.47
C ILE A 104 8.12 5.86 -5.93
N GLU A 105 7.62 6.33 -7.06
CA GLU A 105 7.94 7.67 -7.57
C GLU A 105 7.53 8.78 -6.59
N GLU A 106 6.32 8.70 -6.07
CA GLU A 106 5.77 9.72 -5.16
C GLU A 106 6.52 9.75 -3.82
N VAL A 107 6.81 8.59 -3.23
CA VAL A 107 7.55 8.57 -1.96
C VAL A 107 8.99 9.08 -2.12
N ARG A 108 9.62 8.87 -3.28
CA ARG A 108 10.91 9.52 -3.59
C ARG A 108 10.79 11.04 -3.57
N LYS A 109 9.75 11.57 -4.21
CA LYS A 109 9.52 13.03 -4.26
C LYS A 109 9.30 13.62 -2.87
N PHE A 110 8.70 12.86 -1.95
CA PHE A 110 8.53 13.28 -0.56
C PHE A 110 9.83 13.22 0.27
N GLY A 111 10.90 12.66 -0.28
CA GLY A 111 12.19 12.59 0.40
C GLY A 111 12.38 11.33 1.24
N PHE A 112 11.52 10.34 1.13
CA PHE A 112 11.71 9.05 1.81
C PHE A 112 12.90 8.31 1.20
N THR A 113 13.62 7.56 2.04
CA THR A 113 14.87 6.90 1.67
C THR A 113 14.76 5.40 1.50
N GLU A 114 13.67 4.80 1.99
CA GLU A 114 13.37 3.39 1.77
C GLU A 114 11.90 3.09 1.98
N ILE A 115 11.46 1.98 1.40
CA ILE A 115 10.10 1.46 1.57
C ILE A 115 10.20 0.09 2.22
N LEU A 116 9.39 -0.13 3.26
CA LEU A 116 9.20 -1.41 3.90
C LEU A 116 7.76 -1.87 3.71
N LEU A 117 7.56 -3.17 3.60
CA LEU A 117 6.22 -3.75 3.55
C LEU A 117 6.18 -5.08 4.31
N TYR A 118 5.02 -5.37 4.85
CA TYR A 118 4.67 -6.65 5.44
C TYR A 118 3.66 -7.35 4.51
N SER A 119 3.86 -8.65 4.31
CA SER A 119 2.90 -9.48 3.59
C SER A 119 2.68 -10.78 4.37
N PRO A 120 1.44 -11.09 4.80
CA PRO A 120 1.16 -12.30 5.56
C PRO A 120 1.42 -13.55 4.71
N ASN A 121 1.76 -14.66 5.38
CA ASN A 121 2.02 -15.93 4.70
C ASN A 121 0.80 -16.41 3.89
N SER A 122 -0.41 -16.05 4.32
CA SER A 122 -1.65 -16.34 3.58
C SER A 122 -1.72 -15.65 2.21
N HIS A 123 -0.91 -14.61 1.96
CA HIS A 123 -0.84 -13.87 0.71
C HIS A 123 0.45 -14.14 -0.07
N SER A 124 1.00 -15.35 0.05
CA SER A 124 2.27 -15.72 -0.59
C SER A 124 2.26 -15.57 -2.13
N GLU A 125 1.10 -15.59 -2.75
CA GLU A 125 0.97 -15.33 -4.18
C GLU A 125 1.43 -13.94 -4.62
N SER A 126 1.47 -12.99 -3.68
CA SER A 126 1.95 -11.62 -3.97
C SER A 126 3.48 -11.47 -3.86
N TRP A 127 4.17 -12.44 -3.30
CA TRP A 127 5.60 -12.33 -2.98
C TRP A 127 6.48 -12.15 -4.22
N CYS A 128 6.18 -12.90 -5.29
CA CYS A 128 6.89 -12.78 -6.55
C CYS A 128 6.75 -11.36 -7.16
N PHE A 129 5.60 -10.74 -6.95
CA PHE A 129 5.34 -9.36 -7.38
C PHE A 129 6.27 -8.37 -6.67
N HIS A 130 6.52 -8.56 -5.37
CA HIS A 130 7.45 -7.71 -4.63
C HIS A 130 8.87 -7.88 -5.13
N ASP A 131 9.31 -9.12 -5.33
CA ASP A 131 10.66 -9.43 -5.86
C ASP A 131 10.88 -8.78 -7.23
N LYS A 132 9.90 -8.90 -8.13
CA LYS A 132 10.00 -8.34 -9.48
C LYS A 132 10.12 -6.81 -9.52
N LEU A 133 9.65 -6.12 -8.49
CA LEU A 133 9.75 -4.67 -8.39
C LEU A 133 10.97 -4.20 -7.59
N GLY A 134 11.92 -5.11 -7.34
CA GLY A 134 13.19 -4.78 -6.72
C GLY A 134 13.17 -4.71 -5.21
N PHE A 135 12.15 -5.28 -4.56
CA PHE A 135 12.10 -5.42 -3.12
C PHE A 135 12.87 -6.67 -2.69
N GLU A 136 13.62 -6.57 -1.62
CA GLU A 136 14.37 -7.67 -1.02
C GLU A 136 13.64 -8.18 0.21
N LYS A 137 13.46 -9.50 0.32
CA LYS A 137 12.89 -10.13 1.50
C LYS A 137 13.95 -10.12 2.61
N VAL A 138 13.63 -9.49 3.74
CA VAL A 138 14.61 -9.22 4.79
C VAL A 138 14.28 -9.84 6.13
N GLY A 139 13.12 -10.44 6.30
CA GLY A 139 12.80 -11.08 7.57
C GLY A 139 11.36 -11.58 7.66
N GLU A 140 11.05 -12.11 8.85
CA GLU A 140 9.74 -12.63 9.21
C GLU A 140 9.27 -11.90 10.46
N VAL A 141 7.99 -11.60 10.54
CA VAL A 141 7.41 -10.86 11.67
C VAL A 141 5.97 -11.32 11.92
N THR A 142 5.56 -11.25 13.17
CA THR A 142 4.15 -11.42 13.57
C THR A 142 3.69 -10.06 14.11
N PRO A 143 2.95 -9.27 13.31
CA PRO A 143 2.43 -7.99 13.79
C PRO A 143 1.40 -8.19 14.91
N PRO A 144 1.17 -7.16 15.75
CA PRO A 144 0.03 -7.18 16.67
C PRO A 144 -1.27 -7.40 15.88
N ASP A 145 -2.13 -8.31 16.37
CA ASP A 145 -3.45 -8.61 15.79
C ASP A 145 -3.45 -9.07 14.33
N ASP A 146 -2.33 -9.63 13.84
CA ASP A 146 -2.22 -10.16 12.49
C ASP A 146 -1.44 -11.47 12.45
N ASP A 147 -1.44 -12.13 11.29
CA ASP A 147 -0.76 -13.40 11.06
C ASP A 147 0.75 -13.21 10.86
N ILE A 148 1.50 -14.28 11.08
CA ILE A 148 2.92 -14.31 10.72
C ILE A 148 3.08 -14.04 9.22
N GLY A 149 4.07 -13.23 8.86
CA GLY A 149 4.35 -12.89 7.49
C GLY A 149 5.79 -12.48 7.27
N GLN A 150 6.07 -12.03 6.06
CA GLN A 150 7.40 -11.67 5.60
C GLN A 150 7.52 -10.17 5.44
N VAL A 151 8.75 -9.68 5.59
CA VAL A 151 9.08 -8.26 5.42
C VAL A 151 9.96 -8.10 4.19
N TRP A 152 9.59 -7.16 3.32
CA TRP A 152 10.39 -6.72 2.18
C TRP A 152 10.84 -5.28 2.36
N ARG A 153 11.98 -4.97 1.77
CA ARG A 153 12.59 -3.64 1.81
C ARG A 153 13.10 -3.24 0.43
N LYS A 154 12.91 -1.98 0.08
CA LYS A 154 13.52 -1.37 -1.10
C LYS A 154 14.19 -0.07 -0.70
N ILE A 155 15.48 0.02 -0.96
CA ILE A 155 16.22 1.28 -0.82
C ILE A 155 15.94 2.15 -2.06
N LEU A 156 15.63 3.40 -1.83
CA LEU A 156 15.27 4.34 -2.89
C LEU A 156 16.46 5.12 -3.45
#